data_070b93c6de6e7b7431da67b502046908
#
_entry.id   070b93c6de6e7b7431da67b502046908
#
_cell.length_a   1.000
_cell.length_b   1.000
_cell.length_c   1.000
_cell.angle_alpha   90.00
_cell.angle_beta   90.00
_cell.angle_gamma   90.00
#
_symmetry.space_group_name_H-M   'P 1'
#
loop_
_entity.id
_entity.type
_entity.pdbx_description
1 polymer ?
#
loop_
_entity_poly.entity_id
_entity_poly.type
_entity_poly.pdbx_seq_one_letter_code
_entity_poly.pdbx_strand_id
1 'polypeptide(L)'
;MDPEEFGIPEYYTDSVNFATNLYGFMLEFGVMQAQDQPPRSVVRIRMSPQHAKIMSLLLRKNVQEYERRIGTIILPEGLYQELGISDE
;
A
#
# COMPACT_ATOMS: atom_id res chain seq x y z
N MET A 1 6.58 -15.68 -22.32
CA MET A 1 5.95 -15.38 -21.04
C MET A 1 5.87 -16.65 -20.22
N ASP A 2 6.29 -16.58 -18.96
CA ASP A 2 6.26 -17.71 -18.05
C ASP A 2 4.83 -18.14 -17.77
N PRO A 3 4.49 -19.44 -17.86
CA PRO A 3 3.13 -19.89 -17.53
C PRO A 3 2.66 -19.46 -16.14
N GLU A 4 3.57 -19.29 -15.19
CA GLU A 4 3.22 -18.86 -13.85
C GLU A 4 2.62 -17.45 -13.80
N GLU A 5 2.99 -16.59 -14.75
CA GLU A 5 2.49 -15.22 -14.77
C GLU A 5 1.00 -15.14 -15.07
N PHE A 6 0.46 -16.12 -15.79
CA PHE A 6 -0.97 -16.13 -16.10
C PHE A 6 -1.84 -16.43 -14.89
N GLY A 7 -1.28 -17.05 -13.86
CA GLY A 7 -2.02 -17.38 -12.66
C GLY A 7 -1.88 -16.39 -11.53
N ILE A 8 -1.09 -15.34 -11.70
CA ILE A 8 -0.86 -14.36 -10.63
C ILE A 8 -1.98 -13.32 -10.65
N PRO A 9 -2.76 -13.20 -9.55
CA PRO A 9 -3.79 -12.17 -9.48
C PRO A 9 -3.18 -10.76 -9.52
N GLU A 10 -3.86 -9.87 -10.21
CA GLU A 10 -3.44 -8.47 -10.28
C GLU A 10 -4.62 -7.58 -9.96
N TYR A 11 -4.43 -6.65 -9.02
CA TYR A 11 -5.49 -5.77 -8.56
C TYR A 11 -5.04 -4.34 -8.52
N TYR A 12 -5.92 -3.43 -8.91
CA TYR A 12 -5.76 -2.02 -8.60
C TYR A 12 -6.39 -1.75 -7.23
N THR A 13 -5.68 -1.04 -6.36
CA THR A 13 -6.22 -0.63 -5.07
C THR A 13 -5.81 0.79 -4.75
N ASP A 14 -6.67 1.49 -4.03
CA ASP A 14 -6.40 2.86 -3.60
C ASP A 14 -6.73 3.06 -2.12
N SER A 15 -6.98 1.98 -1.38
CA SER A 15 -7.14 2.04 0.06
C SER A 15 -6.37 0.89 0.69
N VAL A 16 -5.91 1.10 1.93
CA VAL A 16 -5.22 0.06 2.69
C VAL A 16 -5.51 0.24 4.18
N ASN A 17 -5.78 -0.87 4.84
CA ASN A 17 -5.88 -0.93 6.29
C ASN A 17 -4.86 -1.92 6.82
N PHE A 18 -4.33 -1.64 7.99
CA PHE A 18 -3.31 -2.47 8.64
C PHE A 18 -3.86 -3.07 9.92
N ALA A 19 -3.51 -4.32 10.15
CA ALA A 19 -3.66 -4.95 11.44
C ALA A 19 -2.32 -5.57 11.80
N THR A 20 -1.88 -5.37 13.05
CA THR A 20 -0.58 -5.85 13.49
C THR A 20 -0.72 -6.61 14.79
N ASN A 21 0.11 -7.64 14.96
CA ASN A 21 0.26 -8.34 16.21
C ASN A 21 1.68 -8.85 16.33
N LEU A 22 1.95 -9.60 17.39
CA LEU A 22 3.29 -10.11 17.66
C LEU A 22 3.85 -10.94 16.49
N TYR A 23 2.98 -11.61 15.75
CA TYR A 23 3.40 -12.55 14.73
C TYR A 23 3.50 -11.95 13.33
N GLY A 24 2.99 -10.74 13.12
CA GLY A 24 3.12 -10.15 11.80
C GLY A 24 2.12 -9.06 11.51
N PHE A 25 2.06 -8.76 10.22
CA PHE A 25 1.22 -7.72 9.67
C PHE A 25 0.18 -8.32 8.74
N MET A 26 -0.99 -7.71 8.73
CA MET A 26 -2.00 -7.99 7.71
C MET A 26 -2.35 -6.66 7.05
N LEU A 27 -2.27 -6.62 5.72
CA LEU A 27 -2.65 -5.47 4.92
C LEU A 27 -3.92 -5.82 4.16
N GLU A 28 -4.96 -5.04 4.37
CA GLU A 28 -6.21 -5.23 3.64
C GLU A 28 -6.33 -4.11 2.61
N PHE A 29 -6.20 -4.47 1.35
CA PHE A 29 -6.28 -3.53 0.24
C PHE A 29 -7.68 -3.50 -0.32
N GLY A 30 -8.11 -2.32 -0.72
CA GLY A 30 -9.44 -2.15 -1.26
C GLY A 30 -9.54 -1.02 -2.25
N VAL A 31 -10.75 -0.77 -2.69
CA VAL A 31 -11.06 0.31 -3.62
C VAL A 31 -12.08 1.22 -2.97
N MET A 32 -11.79 2.51 -2.99
CA MET A 32 -12.72 3.51 -2.47
C MET A 32 -14.04 3.46 -3.21
N GLN A 33 -15.12 3.64 -2.48
CA GLN A 33 -16.46 3.65 -3.04
C GLN A 33 -17.08 5.04 -2.87
N ALA A 34 -18.39 5.12 -3.03
CA ALA A 34 -19.12 6.36 -2.84
C ALA A 34 -18.89 6.93 -1.43
N GLN A 35 -19.11 8.22 -1.30
CA GLN A 35 -18.73 9.01 -0.13
C GLN A 35 -19.17 8.43 1.21
N ASP A 36 -20.33 7.79 1.25
CA ASP A 36 -20.89 7.28 2.51
C ASP A 36 -20.65 5.80 2.72
N GLN A 37 -19.81 5.18 1.90
CA GLN A 37 -19.57 3.76 1.98
C GLN A 37 -18.10 3.47 2.32
N PRO A 38 -17.84 2.41 3.12
CA PRO A 38 -16.46 2.01 3.37
C PRO A 38 -15.81 1.49 2.09
N PRO A 39 -14.47 1.46 2.05
CA PRO A 39 -13.78 0.86 0.92
C PRO A 39 -14.19 -0.60 0.75
N ARG A 40 -14.29 -1.03 -0.50
CA ARG A 40 -14.56 -2.44 -0.80
C ARG A 40 -13.24 -3.21 -0.76
N SER A 41 -13.13 -4.15 0.17
CA SER A 41 -11.94 -4.96 0.30
C SER A 41 -11.77 -5.90 -0.89
N VAL A 42 -10.55 -5.95 -1.42
CA VAL A 42 -10.22 -6.75 -2.59
C VAL A 42 -9.30 -7.92 -2.24
N VAL A 43 -8.28 -7.66 -1.42
CA VAL A 43 -7.28 -8.67 -1.11
C VAL A 43 -6.66 -8.37 0.25
N ARG A 44 -6.30 -9.43 0.96
CA ARG A 44 -5.54 -9.35 2.21
C ARG A 44 -4.20 -10.04 2.01
N ILE A 45 -3.15 -9.37 2.47
CA ILE A 45 -1.79 -9.90 2.40
C ILE A 45 -1.25 -9.98 3.83
N ARG A 46 -0.72 -11.13 4.18
CA ARG A 46 -0.09 -11.34 5.48
C ARG A 46 1.41 -11.48 5.30
N MET A 47 2.16 -10.92 6.23
CA MET A 47 3.61 -10.98 6.14
C MET A 47 4.23 -10.95 7.53
N SER A 48 5.44 -11.50 7.64
CA SER A 48 6.20 -11.43 8.89
C SER A 48 6.62 -9.99 9.18
N PRO A 49 6.95 -9.68 10.45
CA PRO A 49 7.45 -8.36 10.78
C PRO A 49 8.70 -7.98 9.99
N GLN A 50 9.61 -8.93 9.80
CA GLN A 50 10.83 -8.69 9.04
C GLN A 50 10.53 -8.36 7.58
N HIS A 51 9.61 -9.11 6.98
CA HIS A 51 9.23 -8.85 5.60
C HIS A 51 8.55 -7.50 5.45
N ALA A 52 7.69 -7.14 6.39
CA ALA A 52 7.02 -5.85 6.38
C ALA A 52 8.03 -4.70 6.44
N LYS A 53 9.05 -4.85 7.29
CA LYS A 53 10.09 -3.83 7.39
C LYS A 53 10.88 -3.71 6.09
N ILE A 54 11.29 -4.83 5.52
CA ILE A 54 12.01 -4.84 4.25
C ILE A 54 11.16 -4.22 3.15
N MET A 55 9.91 -4.61 3.08
CA MET A 55 8.98 -4.09 2.08
C MET A 55 8.82 -2.57 2.19
N SER A 56 8.72 -2.06 3.41
CA SER A 56 8.58 -0.63 3.63
C SER A 56 9.79 0.15 3.13
N LEU A 57 11.00 -0.39 3.35
CA LEU A 57 12.23 0.23 2.89
C LEU A 57 12.35 0.19 1.38
N LEU A 58 11.98 -0.93 0.76
CA LEU A 58 12.01 -1.07 -0.68
C LEU A 58 10.97 -0.17 -1.35
N LEU A 59 9.80 -0.08 -0.78
CA LEU A 59 8.76 0.79 -1.31
C LEU A 59 9.20 2.25 -1.26
N ARG A 60 9.78 2.67 -0.13
CA ARG A 60 10.30 4.03 0.00
C ARG A 60 11.36 4.33 -1.05
N LYS A 61 12.30 3.40 -1.25
CA LYS A 61 13.34 3.56 -2.27
C LYS A 61 12.74 3.73 -3.66
N ASN A 62 11.73 2.92 -3.98
CA ASN A 62 11.10 2.98 -5.29
C ASN A 62 10.28 4.25 -5.49
N VAL A 63 9.64 4.75 -4.44
CA VAL A 63 8.92 6.02 -4.49
C VAL A 63 9.91 7.17 -4.74
N GLN A 64 11.03 7.18 -4.02
CA GLN A 64 12.05 8.21 -4.22
C GLN A 64 12.61 8.16 -5.65
N GLU A 65 12.85 6.97 -6.18
CA GLU A 65 13.35 6.82 -7.54
C GLU A 65 12.33 7.32 -8.56
N TYR A 66 11.06 7.01 -8.35
CA TYR A 66 9.98 7.51 -9.20
C TYR A 66 9.98 9.04 -9.21
N GLU A 67 10.07 9.66 -8.02
CA GLU A 67 10.04 11.12 -7.91
C GLU A 67 11.24 11.77 -8.58
N ARG A 68 12.39 11.13 -8.50
CA ARG A 68 13.60 11.64 -9.13
C ARG A 68 13.53 11.60 -10.64
N ARG A 69 12.93 10.54 -11.21
CA ARG A 69 12.93 10.31 -12.64
C ARG A 69 11.71 10.88 -13.35
N ILE A 70 10.58 10.89 -12.70
CA ILE A 70 9.30 11.27 -13.32
C ILE A 70 8.80 12.59 -12.76
N GLY A 71 8.75 12.72 -11.46
CA GLY A 71 8.29 13.95 -10.82
C GLY A 71 7.75 13.73 -9.44
N THR A 72 7.70 14.79 -8.68
CA THR A 72 7.22 14.75 -7.29
C THR A 72 5.77 14.29 -7.23
N ILE A 73 5.51 13.32 -6.35
CA ILE A 73 4.16 12.87 -6.08
C ILE A 73 3.51 13.87 -5.13
N ILE A 74 2.43 14.50 -5.59
CA ILE A 74 1.74 15.51 -4.80
C ILE A 74 0.53 14.87 -4.14
N LEU A 75 0.44 15.01 -2.82
CA LEU A 75 -0.68 14.48 -2.05
C LEU A 75 -1.64 15.62 -1.70
N PRO A 76 -2.93 15.34 -1.53
CA PRO A 76 -3.88 16.35 -1.11
C PRO A 76 -3.47 16.99 0.21
N GLU A 77 -3.73 18.29 0.33
CA GLU A 77 -3.45 19.03 1.55
C GLU A 77 -4.21 18.43 2.72
N GLY A 78 -3.54 18.29 3.85
CA GLY A 78 -4.15 17.72 5.05
C GLY A 78 -4.17 16.21 5.12
N LEU A 79 -3.80 15.53 4.03
CA LEU A 79 -3.84 14.06 4.00
C LEU A 79 -2.91 13.43 5.03
N TYR A 80 -1.75 14.02 5.27
CA TYR A 80 -0.82 13.50 6.26
C TYR A 80 -1.44 13.46 7.65
N GLN A 81 -2.21 14.47 8.01
CA GLN A 81 -2.89 14.50 9.29
C GLN A 81 -3.97 13.41 9.37
N GLU A 82 -4.74 13.23 8.30
CA GLU A 82 -5.77 12.20 8.27
C GLU A 82 -5.20 10.80 8.41
N LEU A 83 -4.03 10.57 7.83
CA LEU A 83 -3.37 9.27 7.88
C LEU A 83 -2.52 9.09 9.13
N GLY A 84 -2.28 10.17 9.88
CA GLY A 84 -1.45 10.10 11.07
C GLY A 84 0.02 9.87 10.77
N ILE A 85 0.50 10.37 9.63
CA ILE A 85 1.90 10.19 9.21
C ILE A 85 2.55 11.54 8.99
N SER A 86 3.88 11.54 9.01
CA SER A 86 4.67 12.73 8.74
C SER A 86 5.21 12.68 7.31
N ASP A 87 5.69 13.84 6.85
CA ASP A 87 6.18 14.01 5.48
C ASP A 87 7.62 13.51 5.30
N GLU A 88 8.05 12.61 6.13
CA GLU A 88 9.40 12.06 6.01
C GLU A 88 9.45 10.77 5.21
#